data_0d815dcbfa56ba5d9387ec9bd7dcb850
#
_entry.id   0d815dcbfa56ba5d9387ec9bd7dcb850
#
_cell.length_a   1.000
_cell.length_b   1.000
_cell.length_c   1.000
_cell.angle_alpha   90.00
_cell.angle_beta   90.00
_cell.angle_gamma   90.00
#
_symmetry.space_group_name_H-M   'P 1'
#
loop_
_entity.id
_entity.type
_entity.pdbx_description
1 polymer ?
#
loop_
_entity_poly.entity_id
_entity_poly.type
_entity_poly.pdbx_seq_one_letter_code
_entity_poly.pdbx_strand_id
1 'polypeptide(L)'
;MNIYEKIDRLFTERGTSVYKEAEKLNFSPVNLAILAGDMEYVKTNAPETYQNVLSCAHQADARSHFIFVRDVVASWVYEDYIRAVLIRCGIDVELAGADKNRTILASSKVSNGADFVWHLSDGSTRFIELVCDYSGFWSAKCVMHLRDNKYIHLTESESILLGIDCKNHMFYLIDFAKGKIHAQYLPHHHAYGDKPAYAIELNEGGNVMM
;
A
#
# COMPACT_ATOMS: atom_id res chain seq x y z
N MET A 1 -11.02 12.73 3.77
CA MET A 1 -11.13 11.26 3.96
C MET A 1 -9.72 10.69 4.07
N ASN A 2 -9.38 10.10 5.20
CA ASN A 2 -8.08 9.45 5.44
C ASN A 2 -8.07 8.05 4.80
N ILE A 3 -6.93 7.34 4.87
CA ILE A 3 -6.79 6.03 4.21
C ILE A 3 -7.69 4.97 4.85
N TYR A 4 -7.84 4.99 6.19
CA TYR A 4 -8.76 4.10 6.88
C TYR A 4 -10.20 4.24 6.36
N GLU A 5 -10.72 5.47 6.25
CA GLU A 5 -12.07 5.72 5.74
C GLU A 5 -12.25 5.25 4.30
N LYS A 6 -11.20 5.38 3.46
CA LYS A 6 -11.24 4.90 2.08
C LYS A 6 -11.29 3.38 2.00
N ILE A 7 -10.48 2.69 2.81
CA ILE A 7 -10.46 1.22 2.84
C ILE A 7 -11.72 0.67 3.50
N ASP A 8 -12.20 1.29 4.58
CA ASP A 8 -13.45 0.90 5.24
C ASP A 8 -14.65 1.01 4.28
N ARG A 9 -14.73 2.09 3.51
CA ARG A 9 -15.74 2.23 2.47
C ARG A 9 -15.65 1.13 1.42
N LEU A 10 -14.43 0.82 0.93
CA LEU A 10 -14.20 -0.24 -0.05
C LEU A 10 -14.71 -1.60 0.45
N PHE A 11 -14.41 -1.95 1.70
CA PHE A 11 -14.90 -3.20 2.28
C PHE A 11 -16.40 -3.15 2.57
N THR A 12 -16.93 -2.02 3.05
CA THR A 12 -18.36 -1.86 3.31
C THR A 12 -19.19 -2.02 2.04
N GLU A 13 -18.75 -1.49 0.91
CA GLU A 13 -19.37 -1.71 -0.40
C GLU A 13 -19.41 -3.19 -0.81
N ARG A 14 -18.53 -4.02 -0.22
CA ARG A 14 -18.51 -5.49 -0.39
C ARG A 14 -19.21 -6.26 0.75
N GLY A 15 -19.92 -5.56 1.65
CA GLY A 15 -20.66 -6.17 2.76
C GLY A 15 -19.82 -6.53 3.99
N THR A 16 -18.61 -5.98 4.12
CA THR A 16 -17.77 -6.12 5.30
C THR A 16 -17.19 -4.75 5.71
N SER A 17 -16.39 -4.71 6.77
CA SER A 17 -15.62 -3.53 7.16
C SER A 17 -14.14 -3.90 7.30
N VAL A 18 -13.27 -2.88 7.34
CA VAL A 18 -11.83 -3.13 7.52
C VAL A 18 -11.54 -3.91 8.82
N TYR A 19 -12.27 -3.63 9.89
CA TYR A 19 -12.14 -4.35 11.15
C TYR A 19 -12.51 -5.83 11.01
N LYS A 20 -13.68 -6.12 10.41
CA LYS A 20 -14.13 -7.52 10.18
C LYS A 20 -13.22 -8.27 9.22
N GLU A 21 -12.65 -7.57 8.24
CA GLU A 21 -11.68 -8.21 7.34
C GLU A 21 -10.37 -8.54 8.07
N ALA A 22 -9.90 -7.64 8.96
CA ALA A 22 -8.76 -7.89 9.84
C ALA A 22 -8.99 -9.10 10.76
N GLU A 23 -10.19 -9.28 11.31
CA GLU A 23 -10.56 -10.46 12.09
C GLU A 23 -10.46 -11.75 11.25
N LYS A 24 -11.00 -11.76 10.02
CA LYS A 24 -10.93 -12.90 9.10
C LYS A 24 -9.48 -13.27 8.72
N LEU A 25 -8.63 -12.26 8.60
CA LEU A 25 -7.21 -12.40 8.28
C LEU A 25 -6.35 -12.71 9.52
N ASN A 26 -6.96 -12.91 10.70
CA ASN A 26 -6.31 -13.22 11.98
C ASN A 26 -5.29 -12.16 12.43
N PHE A 27 -5.62 -10.88 12.24
CA PHE A 27 -4.81 -9.79 12.79
C PHE A 27 -4.72 -9.88 14.32
N SER A 28 -3.59 -9.45 14.87
CA SER A 28 -3.35 -9.52 16.31
C SER A 28 -4.39 -8.66 17.09
N PRO A 29 -4.70 -9.01 18.36
CA PRO A 29 -5.57 -8.20 19.20
C PRO A 29 -5.11 -6.74 19.32
N VAL A 30 -3.80 -6.50 19.27
CA VAL A 30 -3.22 -5.15 19.29
C VAL A 30 -3.59 -4.38 18.02
N ASN A 31 -3.48 -4.99 16.84
CA ASN A 31 -3.87 -4.37 15.58
C ASN A 31 -5.38 -4.14 15.49
N LEU A 32 -6.18 -5.06 15.99
CA LEU A 32 -7.64 -4.88 16.10
C LEU A 32 -7.99 -3.71 17.03
N ALA A 33 -7.30 -3.56 18.16
CA ALA A 33 -7.49 -2.44 19.07
C ALA A 33 -7.09 -1.10 18.39
N ILE A 34 -6.01 -1.06 17.62
CA ILE A 34 -5.63 0.13 16.83
C ILE A 34 -6.73 0.50 15.84
N LEU A 35 -7.26 -0.46 15.09
CA LEU A 35 -8.36 -0.22 14.15
C LEU A 35 -9.63 0.29 14.84
N ALA A 36 -9.94 -0.25 16.02
CA ALA A 36 -11.06 0.19 16.85
C ALA A 36 -10.82 1.55 17.51
N GLY A 37 -9.57 2.06 17.55
CA GLY A 37 -9.20 3.28 18.25
C GLY A 37 -9.03 3.10 19.76
N ASP A 38 -8.93 1.84 20.24
CA ASP A 38 -8.74 1.53 21.67
C ASP A 38 -7.25 1.59 22.05
N MET A 39 -6.75 2.79 22.19
CA MET A 39 -5.35 3.02 22.54
C MET A 39 -5.01 2.71 24.00
N GLU A 40 -6.00 2.66 24.90
CA GLU A 40 -5.78 2.21 26.28
C GLU A 40 -5.49 0.71 26.33
N TYR A 41 -6.17 -0.08 25.50
CA TYR A 41 -5.84 -1.49 25.33
C TYR A 41 -4.39 -1.67 24.84
N VAL A 42 -4.00 -0.91 23.81
CA VAL A 42 -2.63 -0.99 23.24
C VAL A 42 -1.59 -0.61 24.30
N LYS A 43 -1.81 0.47 25.04
CA LYS A 43 -0.93 0.94 26.09
C LYS A 43 -0.73 -0.11 27.20
N THR A 44 -1.80 -0.78 27.58
CA THR A 44 -1.80 -1.78 28.67
C THR A 44 -1.17 -3.11 28.24
N ASN A 45 -1.50 -3.60 27.03
CA ASN A 45 -1.17 -4.96 26.61
C ASN A 45 0.05 -5.02 25.66
N ALA A 46 0.45 -3.89 25.07
CA ALA A 46 1.60 -3.77 24.17
C ALA A 46 2.32 -2.41 24.34
N PRO A 47 2.91 -2.14 25.52
CA PRO A 47 3.50 -0.85 25.83
C PRO A 47 4.62 -0.42 24.88
N GLU A 48 5.42 -1.35 24.36
CA GLU A 48 6.43 -1.05 23.33
C GLU A 48 5.78 -0.55 22.03
N THR A 49 4.74 -1.26 21.56
CA THR A 49 3.96 -0.81 20.40
C THR A 49 3.36 0.57 20.62
N TYR A 50 2.84 0.84 21.82
CA TYR A 50 2.32 2.18 22.16
C TYR A 50 3.40 3.26 22.07
N GLN A 51 4.62 3.00 22.56
CA GLN A 51 5.74 3.93 22.42
C GLN A 51 6.13 4.13 20.95
N ASN A 52 6.14 3.07 20.14
CA ASN A 52 6.37 3.16 18.71
C ASN A 52 5.31 4.04 18.03
N VAL A 53 4.02 3.90 18.39
CA VAL A 53 2.93 4.76 17.90
C VAL A 53 3.22 6.23 18.20
N LEU A 54 3.62 6.56 19.42
CA LEU A 54 3.93 7.93 19.81
C LEU A 54 5.16 8.50 19.08
N SER A 55 6.08 7.65 18.66
CA SER A 55 7.30 8.01 17.93
C SER A 55 7.16 8.01 16.41
N CYS A 56 6.02 7.53 15.87
CA CYS A 56 5.79 7.52 14.42
C CYS A 56 5.91 8.92 13.82
N ALA A 57 6.83 9.05 12.86
CA ALA A 57 6.97 10.28 12.09
C ALA A 57 5.85 10.34 11.04
N HIS A 58 4.92 11.25 11.21
CA HIS A 58 3.95 11.64 10.18
C HIS A 58 4.37 12.99 9.59
N GLN A 59 5.45 12.94 8.80
CA GLN A 59 5.93 14.14 8.13
C GLN A 59 4.90 14.62 7.12
N ALA A 60 4.53 15.89 7.22
CA ALA A 60 3.78 16.65 6.22
C ALA A 60 2.25 16.49 6.20
N ASP A 61 1.60 15.83 7.12
CA ASP A 61 0.16 15.92 7.23
C ASP A 61 -0.31 16.23 8.66
N ALA A 62 -1.51 16.79 8.77
CA ALA A 62 -2.09 17.22 10.05
C ALA A 62 -2.72 16.07 10.87
N ARG A 63 -2.47 14.79 10.52
CA ARG A 63 -3.02 13.66 11.25
C ARG A 63 -2.33 13.49 12.60
N SER A 64 -3.10 13.10 13.63
CA SER A 64 -2.51 12.64 14.88
C SER A 64 -1.76 11.31 14.66
N HIS A 65 -0.81 10.98 15.57
CA HIS A 65 -0.12 9.69 15.56
C HIS A 65 -1.11 8.50 15.51
N PHE A 66 -2.21 8.60 16.25
CA PHE A 66 -3.22 7.54 16.32
C PHE A 66 -3.96 7.36 14.98
N ILE A 67 -4.34 8.45 14.33
CA ILE A 67 -4.95 8.39 12.99
C ILE A 67 -3.95 7.82 11.98
N PHE A 68 -2.71 8.28 12.02
CA PHE A 68 -1.65 7.77 11.13
C PHE A 68 -1.46 6.26 11.28
N VAL A 69 -1.32 5.76 12.50
CA VAL A 69 -1.10 4.33 12.76
C VAL A 69 -2.33 3.50 12.41
N ARG A 70 -3.54 4.03 12.64
CA ARG A 70 -4.77 3.39 12.19
C ARG A 70 -4.82 3.23 10.67
N ASP A 71 -4.37 4.25 9.93
CA ASP A 71 -4.25 4.20 8.47
C ASP A 71 -3.21 3.15 8.03
N VAL A 72 -2.08 3.04 8.74
CA VAL A 72 -1.06 2.01 8.47
C VAL A 72 -1.63 0.60 8.66
N VAL A 73 -2.30 0.34 9.79
CA VAL A 73 -2.91 -0.98 10.02
C VAL A 73 -4.01 -1.28 9.00
N ALA A 74 -4.80 -0.28 8.60
CA ALA A 74 -5.80 -0.44 7.56
C ALA A 74 -5.16 -0.82 6.20
N SER A 75 -4.02 -0.19 5.85
CA SER A 75 -3.31 -0.56 4.62
C SER A 75 -2.80 -2.01 4.65
N TRP A 76 -2.31 -2.48 5.79
CA TRP A 76 -1.91 -3.89 5.95
C TRP A 76 -3.07 -4.86 5.75
N VAL A 77 -4.26 -4.54 6.26
CA VAL A 77 -5.46 -5.37 6.03
C VAL A 77 -5.76 -5.45 4.54
N TYR A 78 -5.64 -4.34 3.82
CA TYR A 78 -5.85 -4.31 2.39
C TYR A 78 -4.77 -5.08 1.62
N GLU A 79 -3.50 -4.94 1.99
CA GLU A 79 -2.39 -5.71 1.42
C GLU A 79 -2.59 -7.22 1.61
N ASP A 80 -2.95 -7.66 2.82
CA ASP A 80 -3.21 -9.08 3.10
C ASP A 80 -4.43 -9.61 2.34
N TYR A 81 -5.47 -8.77 2.17
CA TYR A 81 -6.59 -9.09 1.31
C TYR A 81 -6.16 -9.28 -0.16
N ILE A 82 -5.37 -8.34 -0.70
CA ILE A 82 -4.84 -8.44 -2.08
C ILE A 82 -3.94 -9.66 -2.22
N ARG A 83 -3.04 -9.91 -1.26
CA ARG A 83 -2.22 -11.11 -1.23
C ARG A 83 -3.06 -12.38 -1.33
N ALA A 84 -4.13 -12.48 -0.55
CA ALA A 84 -5.03 -13.62 -0.61
C ALA A 84 -5.73 -13.76 -1.98
N VAL A 85 -6.03 -12.66 -2.65
CA VAL A 85 -6.55 -12.66 -4.03
C VAL A 85 -5.51 -13.18 -5.01
N LEU A 86 -4.27 -12.67 -4.95
CA LEU A 86 -3.18 -13.10 -5.83
C LEU A 86 -2.90 -14.60 -5.70
N ILE A 87 -2.83 -15.11 -4.47
CA ILE A 87 -2.63 -16.54 -4.20
C ILE A 87 -3.78 -17.38 -4.81
N ARG A 88 -5.03 -16.95 -4.68
CA ARG A 88 -6.17 -17.64 -5.32
C ARG A 88 -6.10 -17.62 -6.84
N CYS A 89 -5.46 -16.63 -7.44
CA CYS A 89 -5.18 -16.56 -8.88
C CYS A 89 -3.95 -17.39 -9.30
N GLY A 90 -3.32 -18.14 -8.40
CA GLY A 90 -2.15 -18.97 -8.69
C GLY A 90 -0.83 -18.20 -8.70
N ILE A 91 -0.80 -17.00 -8.15
CA ILE A 91 0.40 -16.17 -8.03
C ILE A 91 1.00 -16.43 -6.64
N ASP A 92 2.20 -17.00 -6.58
CA ASP A 92 2.88 -17.33 -5.33
C ASP A 92 3.59 -16.08 -4.77
N VAL A 93 2.93 -15.41 -3.83
CA VAL A 93 3.43 -14.18 -3.21
C VAL A 93 3.49 -14.27 -1.70
N GLU A 94 4.55 -13.73 -1.12
CA GLU A 94 4.71 -13.50 0.31
C GLU A 94 4.87 -12.03 0.65
N LEU A 95 4.60 -11.69 1.92
CA LEU A 95 4.81 -10.32 2.41
C LEU A 95 6.29 -10.01 2.48
N ALA A 96 6.65 -8.79 2.09
CA ALA A 96 7.98 -8.24 2.18
C ALA A 96 7.98 -6.97 3.05
N GLY A 97 9.08 -6.24 3.03
CA GLY A 97 9.21 -5.00 3.78
C GLY A 97 9.54 -5.18 5.26
N ALA A 98 9.81 -4.07 5.92
CA ALA A 98 10.18 -4.05 7.33
C ALA A 98 8.99 -4.40 8.25
N ASP A 99 7.80 -4.13 7.81
CA ASP A 99 6.53 -4.32 8.53
C ASP A 99 5.77 -5.60 8.16
N LYS A 100 6.42 -6.53 7.45
CA LYS A 100 5.82 -7.82 7.04
C LYS A 100 5.22 -8.62 8.20
N ASN A 101 5.69 -8.41 9.42
CA ASN A 101 5.15 -9.03 10.63
C ASN A 101 3.93 -8.29 11.20
N ARG A 102 3.43 -7.26 10.50
CA ARG A 102 2.27 -6.45 10.90
C ARG A 102 2.43 -5.85 12.31
N THR A 103 3.63 -5.34 12.58
CA THR A 103 3.97 -4.69 13.85
C THR A 103 4.35 -3.24 13.60
N ILE A 104 3.82 -2.33 14.42
CA ILE A 104 4.18 -0.91 14.35
C ILE A 104 5.63 -0.74 14.78
N LEU A 105 6.44 -0.25 13.84
CA LEU A 105 7.87 -0.03 14.03
C LEU A 105 8.14 1.40 14.48
N ALA A 106 9.23 1.59 15.23
CA ALA A 106 9.78 2.93 15.45
C ALA A 106 10.21 3.53 14.10
N SER A 107 10.10 4.86 13.95
CA SER A 107 10.40 5.58 12.69
C SER A 107 11.78 5.28 12.12
N SER A 108 12.77 5.05 13.00
CA SER A 108 14.14 4.71 12.61
C SER A 108 14.30 3.31 11.98
N LYS A 109 13.30 2.46 12.12
CA LYS A 109 13.30 1.07 11.61
C LYS A 109 12.43 0.90 10.35
N VAL A 110 11.73 1.94 9.93
CA VAL A 110 10.93 1.92 8.70
C VAL A 110 11.87 2.01 7.50
N SER A 111 11.73 1.09 6.56
CA SER A 111 12.45 1.10 5.29
C SER A 111 11.46 1.15 4.12
N ASN A 112 11.88 1.78 3.02
CA ASN A 112 11.16 1.76 1.75
C ASN A 112 11.45 0.42 1.06
N GLY A 113 10.76 -0.65 1.46
CA GLY A 113 10.81 -1.95 0.81
C GLY A 113 9.59 -2.20 -0.04
N ALA A 114 9.65 -3.21 -0.89
CA ALA A 114 8.48 -3.69 -1.63
C ALA A 114 7.46 -4.32 -0.67
N ASP A 115 6.18 -4.33 -1.07
CA ASP A 115 5.11 -4.92 -0.26
C ASP A 115 5.09 -6.45 -0.35
N PHE A 116 5.47 -7.01 -1.52
CA PHE A 116 5.48 -8.46 -1.75
C PHE A 116 6.74 -8.95 -2.47
N VAL A 117 7.07 -10.22 -2.22
CA VAL A 117 7.96 -11.03 -3.07
C VAL A 117 7.11 -12.01 -3.85
N TRP A 118 7.28 -12.02 -5.17
CA TRP A 118 6.67 -13.00 -6.07
C TRP A 118 7.68 -14.10 -6.40
N HIS A 119 7.33 -15.35 -6.10
CA HIS A 119 8.10 -16.54 -6.45
C HIS A 119 7.66 -17.03 -7.83
N LEU A 120 8.57 -16.98 -8.80
CA LEU A 120 8.30 -17.40 -10.16
C LEU A 120 8.53 -18.91 -10.32
N SER A 121 7.90 -19.52 -11.32
CA SER A 121 7.97 -20.97 -11.55
C SER A 121 9.37 -21.49 -11.91
N ASP A 122 10.28 -20.61 -12.35
CA ASP A 122 11.68 -20.93 -12.62
C ASP A 122 12.58 -20.86 -11.39
N GLY A 123 12.01 -20.58 -10.21
CA GLY A 123 12.71 -20.45 -8.93
C GLY A 123 13.31 -19.05 -8.69
N SER A 124 13.17 -18.12 -9.62
CA SER A 124 13.56 -16.73 -9.40
C SER A 124 12.51 -15.97 -8.59
N THR A 125 12.87 -14.80 -8.06
CA THR A 125 11.98 -13.93 -7.29
C THR A 125 11.95 -12.54 -7.89
N ARG A 126 10.80 -11.87 -7.72
CA ARG A 126 10.62 -10.46 -8.08
C ARG A 126 9.91 -9.71 -6.97
N PHE A 127 10.20 -8.44 -6.86
CA PHE A 127 9.52 -7.55 -5.90
C PHE A 127 8.30 -6.90 -6.53
N ILE A 128 7.23 -6.79 -5.75
CA ILE A 128 6.00 -6.10 -6.14
C ILE A 128 5.73 -4.99 -5.13
N GLU A 129 5.54 -3.80 -5.64
CA GLU A 129 5.06 -2.63 -4.90
C GLU A 129 3.58 -2.42 -5.20
N LEU A 130 2.76 -2.25 -4.17
CA LEU A 130 1.33 -1.99 -4.28
C LEU A 130 1.04 -0.50 -4.14
N VAL A 131 0.28 0.06 -5.07
CA VAL A 131 -0.25 1.42 -4.97
C VAL A 131 -1.73 1.44 -5.31
N CYS A 132 -2.49 2.31 -4.66
CA CYS A 132 -3.93 2.37 -4.80
C CYS A 132 -4.42 3.76 -5.15
N ASP A 133 -5.30 3.85 -6.15
CA ASP A 133 -6.10 5.04 -6.44
C ASP A 133 -7.54 4.81 -5.95
N TYR A 134 -7.94 5.60 -4.96
CA TYR A 134 -9.32 5.57 -4.45
C TYR A 134 -10.22 6.61 -5.13
N SER A 135 -9.66 7.45 -6.02
CA SER A 135 -10.40 8.50 -6.70
C SER A 135 -10.95 8.09 -8.06
N GLY A 136 -10.36 7.09 -8.69
CA GLY A 136 -10.61 6.68 -10.07
C GLY A 136 -9.94 7.59 -11.10
N PHE A 137 -8.95 8.38 -10.66
CA PHE A 137 -8.22 9.29 -11.53
C PHE A 137 -7.46 8.53 -12.62
N TRP A 138 -6.83 7.41 -12.28
CA TRP A 138 -6.01 6.67 -13.22
C TRP A 138 -6.81 6.18 -14.44
N SER A 139 -7.95 5.55 -14.23
CA SER A 139 -8.81 5.10 -15.33
C SER A 139 -9.41 6.27 -16.10
N ALA A 140 -9.79 7.35 -15.40
CA ALA A 140 -10.42 8.53 -16.04
C ALA A 140 -9.44 9.34 -16.90
N LYS A 141 -8.14 9.30 -16.60
CA LYS A 141 -7.10 10.08 -17.28
C LYS A 141 -6.11 9.23 -18.08
N CYS A 142 -6.20 7.91 -17.98
CA CYS A 142 -5.25 6.97 -18.56
C CYS A 142 -3.79 7.29 -18.16
N VAL A 143 -3.60 7.73 -16.90
CA VAL A 143 -2.29 8.12 -16.38
C VAL A 143 -2.18 7.79 -14.89
N MET A 144 -1.05 7.23 -14.50
CA MET A 144 -0.68 7.00 -13.10
C MET A 144 0.41 7.98 -12.69
N HIS A 145 0.19 8.69 -11.59
CA HIS A 145 1.22 9.53 -11.01
C HIS A 145 1.93 8.80 -9.86
N LEU A 146 3.25 8.76 -9.91
CA LEU A 146 4.11 8.26 -8.84
C LEU A 146 5.03 9.35 -8.33
N ARG A 147 5.27 9.39 -7.01
CA ARG A 147 6.35 10.23 -6.47
C ARG A 147 7.69 9.84 -7.09
N ASP A 148 8.57 10.81 -7.31
CA ASP A 148 9.86 10.60 -7.95
C ASP A 148 10.72 9.55 -7.25
N ASN A 149 10.82 9.60 -5.92
CA ASN A 149 11.58 8.62 -5.14
C ASN A 149 11.04 7.19 -5.30
N LYS A 150 9.70 7.01 -5.41
CA LYS A 150 9.09 5.71 -5.66
C LYS A 150 9.38 5.22 -7.07
N TYR A 151 9.26 6.10 -8.07
CA TYR A 151 9.59 5.76 -9.46
C TYR A 151 11.05 5.35 -9.62
N ILE A 152 11.97 6.12 -9.03
CA ILE A 152 13.42 5.82 -9.04
C ILE A 152 13.68 4.46 -8.40
N HIS A 153 13.14 4.22 -7.19
CA HIS A 153 13.30 2.96 -6.49
C HIS A 153 12.80 1.76 -7.31
N LEU A 154 11.63 1.86 -7.92
CA LEU A 154 11.07 0.80 -8.79
C LEU A 154 11.95 0.52 -10.00
N THR A 155 12.53 1.59 -10.58
CA THR A 155 13.43 1.48 -11.74
C THR A 155 14.76 0.82 -11.35
N GLU A 156 15.36 1.24 -10.23
CA GLU A 156 16.66 0.71 -9.76
C GLU A 156 16.56 -0.75 -9.28
N SER A 157 15.42 -1.13 -8.68
CA SER A 157 15.17 -2.48 -8.19
C SER A 157 14.53 -3.41 -9.22
N GLU A 158 14.25 -2.90 -10.44
CA GLU A 158 13.57 -3.65 -11.50
C GLU A 158 12.27 -4.33 -11.03
N SER A 159 11.57 -3.65 -10.11
CA SER A 159 10.38 -4.18 -9.46
C SER A 159 9.15 -4.12 -10.36
N ILE A 160 8.12 -4.84 -9.93
CA ILE A 160 6.79 -4.75 -10.52
C ILE A 160 5.97 -3.77 -9.69
N LEU A 161 5.27 -2.85 -10.35
CA LEU A 161 4.26 -2.02 -9.74
C LEU A 161 2.89 -2.63 -10.01
N LEU A 162 2.19 -2.99 -8.95
CA LEU A 162 0.78 -3.35 -8.97
C LEU A 162 -0.05 -2.13 -8.57
N GLY A 163 -0.65 -1.49 -9.55
CA GLY A 163 -1.59 -0.39 -9.34
C GLY A 163 -3.03 -0.89 -9.26
N ILE A 164 -3.79 -0.39 -8.30
CA ILE A 164 -5.21 -0.71 -8.17
C ILE A 164 -6.02 0.58 -8.18
N ASP A 165 -6.85 0.75 -9.21
CA ASP A 165 -7.93 1.74 -9.19
C ASP A 165 -9.11 1.13 -8.42
N CYS A 166 -9.19 1.46 -7.13
CA CYS A 166 -10.18 0.89 -6.21
C CYS A 166 -11.61 1.32 -6.55
N LYS A 167 -11.80 2.45 -7.22
CA LYS A 167 -13.11 2.95 -7.60
C LYS A 167 -13.68 2.23 -8.82
N ASN A 168 -12.83 1.96 -9.80
CA ASN A 168 -13.24 1.34 -11.06
C ASN A 168 -12.92 -0.15 -11.12
N HIS A 169 -12.36 -0.72 -10.03
CA HIS A 169 -11.96 -2.13 -9.93
C HIS A 169 -10.99 -2.57 -11.04
N MET A 170 -10.07 -1.67 -11.41
CA MET A 170 -9.07 -1.91 -12.44
C MET A 170 -7.71 -2.21 -11.82
N PHE A 171 -6.97 -3.13 -12.46
CA PHE A 171 -5.61 -3.48 -12.08
C PHE A 171 -4.65 -3.07 -13.19
N TYR A 172 -3.52 -2.49 -12.79
CA TYR A 172 -2.45 -2.10 -13.68
C TYR A 172 -1.17 -2.78 -13.24
N LEU A 173 -0.53 -3.53 -14.11
CA LEU A 173 0.76 -4.15 -13.85
C LEU A 173 1.82 -3.48 -14.70
N ILE A 174 2.78 -2.84 -14.07
CA ILE A 174 3.89 -2.17 -14.73
C ILE A 174 5.19 -2.88 -14.33
N ASP A 175 5.86 -3.45 -15.32
CA ASP A 175 7.08 -4.22 -15.11
C ASP A 175 8.30 -3.37 -15.46
N PHE A 176 9.02 -2.90 -14.43
CA PHE A 176 10.18 -2.02 -14.59
C PHE A 176 11.42 -2.73 -15.13
N ALA A 177 11.45 -4.08 -15.18
CA ALA A 177 12.52 -4.84 -15.84
C ALA A 177 12.31 -5.00 -17.36
N LYS A 178 11.06 -4.88 -17.85
CA LYS A 178 10.71 -5.22 -19.25
C LYS A 178 10.90 -4.09 -20.26
N GLY A 179 11.66 -3.07 -19.93
CA GLY A 179 12.00 -2.04 -20.91
C GLY A 179 11.68 -0.63 -20.47
N LYS A 180 11.72 0.30 -21.41
CA LYS A 180 11.56 1.73 -21.13
C LYS A 180 10.07 2.04 -20.85
N ILE A 181 9.79 2.40 -19.61
CA ILE A 181 8.47 2.91 -19.23
C ILE A 181 8.35 4.34 -19.76
N HIS A 182 7.29 4.60 -20.51
CA HIS A 182 6.96 5.94 -20.95
C HIS A 182 6.42 6.74 -19.77
N ALA A 183 7.27 7.60 -19.23
CA ALA A 183 6.94 8.44 -18.09
C ALA A 183 7.42 9.86 -18.32
N GLN A 184 6.55 10.82 -18.04
CA GLN A 184 6.87 12.24 -18.07
C GLN A 184 7.26 12.73 -16.68
N TYR A 185 8.40 13.37 -16.53
CA TYR A 185 8.80 14.01 -15.28
C TYR A 185 8.00 15.28 -15.05
N LEU A 186 7.42 15.42 -13.86
CA LEU A 186 6.66 16.56 -13.37
C LEU A 186 7.44 17.16 -12.18
N PRO A 187 8.11 18.31 -12.34
CA PRO A 187 8.93 18.89 -11.27
C PRO A 187 8.10 19.34 -10.06
N HIS A 188 6.83 19.65 -10.27
CA HIS A 188 5.89 20.09 -9.25
C HIS A 188 4.58 19.34 -9.41
N HIS A 189 4.16 18.62 -8.35
CA HIS A 189 2.90 17.88 -8.35
C HIS A 189 2.04 18.28 -7.16
N HIS A 190 0.95 18.98 -7.43
CA HIS A 190 0.09 19.58 -6.40
C HIS A 190 -0.40 18.57 -5.34
N ALA A 191 -0.87 17.39 -5.77
CA ALA A 191 -1.38 16.38 -4.84
C ALA A 191 -0.30 15.76 -3.94
N TYR A 192 0.98 15.95 -4.25
CA TYR A 192 2.12 15.50 -3.44
C TYR A 192 2.80 16.63 -2.67
N GLY A 193 2.09 17.76 -2.48
CA GLY A 193 2.63 18.91 -1.75
C GLY A 193 3.76 19.59 -2.51
N ASP A 194 3.59 19.77 -3.81
CA ASP A 194 4.51 20.40 -4.73
C ASP A 194 5.87 19.68 -4.90
N LYS A 195 5.91 18.38 -4.55
CA LYS A 195 7.08 17.52 -4.76
C LYS A 195 7.08 16.96 -6.17
N PRO A 196 8.27 16.61 -6.71
CA PRO A 196 8.36 16.01 -8.04
C PRO A 196 7.68 14.64 -8.12
N ALA A 197 7.23 14.31 -9.33
CA ALA A 197 6.55 13.06 -9.66
C ALA A 197 6.84 12.62 -11.09
N TYR A 198 6.45 11.40 -11.41
CA TYR A 198 6.39 10.89 -12.77
C TYR A 198 4.94 10.56 -13.14
N ALA A 199 4.52 10.99 -14.33
CA ALA A 199 3.26 10.59 -14.94
C ALA A 199 3.53 9.44 -15.92
N ILE A 200 3.01 8.26 -15.61
CA ILE A 200 3.12 7.06 -16.44
C ILE A 200 1.85 6.92 -17.25
N GLU A 201 1.98 6.84 -18.58
CA GLU A 201 0.84 6.60 -19.47
C GLU A 201 0.36 5.16 -19.32
N LEU A 202 -0.95 5.01 -19.12
CA LEU A 202 -1.64 3.72 -19.01
C LEU A 202 -2.32 3.41 -20.35
N ASN A 203 -1.54 2.94 -21.33
CA ASN A 203 -2.05 2.62 -22.66
C ASN A 203 -2.55 1.17 -22.75
N GLU A 204 -3.48 0.92 -23.69
CA GLU A 204 -4.01 -0.42 -23.98
C GLU A 204 -2.95 -1.46 -24.38
N GLY A 205 -1.71 -1.03 -24.65
CA GLY A 205 -0.66 -1.86 -25.25
C GLY A 205 0.33 -2.55 -24.30
N GLY A 206 0.19 -2.46 -22.97
CA GLY A 206 1.22 -3.13 -22.18
C GLY A 206 1.09 -3.16 -20.66
N ASN A 207 0.24 -2.37 -20.08
CA ASN A 207 0.26 -2.16 -18.64
C ASN A 207 -1.06 -2.54 -17.92
N VAL A 208 -1.96 -3.20 -18.61
CA VAL A 208 -3.27 -3.62 -18.05
C VAL A 208 -3.33 -5.13 -18.03
N MET A 209 -3.50 -5.72 -16.85
CA MET A 209 -4.01 -7.08 -16.71
C MET A 209 -5.47 -6.99 -16.26
N MET A 210 -6.36 -7.49 -17.08
CA MET A 210 -7.74 -7.78 -16.68
C MET A 210 -7.82 -9.12 -15.95
#